data_edadae8c757d3b6b77e7fd67be05c9cd
#
_entry.id   edadae8c757d3b6b77e7fd67be05c9cd
#
_cell.length_a   1.000
_cell.length_b   1.000
_cell.length_c   1.000
_cell.angle_alpha   90.00
_cell.angle_beta   90.00
_cell.angle_gamma   90.00
#
_symmetry.space_group_name_H-M   'P 1'
#
loop_
_entity.id
_entity.type
_entity.pdbx_description
1 polymer ?
#
loop_
_entity_poly.entity_id
_entity_poly.type
_entity_poly.pdbx_seq_one_letter_code
_entity_poly.pdbx_strand_id
1 'polypeptide(L)'
;MSNYTAIREWADEKTADKTRIVVGLGTCGIAAGGNKILEAVENTLTDNDAIQADVVSVGCIGICYKEPLLDIEIPGQPRLSYGPVTPRETKQILQNVFIDNEYKHKKSLAVIGDNHFEEIPSWKEIPFFAPQERRVLRNCGFIDPEKIEDYIANDGYAGLSRALLDMTPAEVIDETLNAGLRGRGGAGFPAGRKWSIAADNIHAYKEKNPDSDSFGYVICNADEGDPGAFMNRSVLEGDPHSVIEGMTIAGYAIGASYGYIYCRAEYPLAIERLKLALDRAREKNLLGKNILGTEFSFDIKLKEGAGAFVCGEETALIASVEGLRGMPMPRPPYPAQAGLWEVPTIINNVETLNNIPVILAKGAESWAEKGTEKSKGTKTFALTGKVENTGLIEVELGMSLREVIYDIGGGIPDGKEFKAAQTGGPSGGCLPASMLDLTIDYEALAKAGSIMGSGGLVIMDETTCMVDVARYFLTFTQSESCGKCVPCRLGTKRMLEILTRITEGKGKIEDIALLEELAPSIRDSSLCGLGQSAPNPVLTTLKYFRDEYEAHILDGHCPAGQCKALITYTIDEVDCTGCTLCAISCPVDAISGTKKELHII
;
A
#
# COMPACT_ATOMS: atom_id res chain seq x y z
N MET A 1 8.78 36.08 15.62
CA MET A 1 8.94 34.71 15.09
C MET A 1 7.57 34.06 15.05
N SER A 2 7.23 33.36 13.97
CA SER A 2 5.98 32.59 13.95
C SER A 2 6.07 31.46 14.99
N ASN A 3 4.94 31.01 15.54
CA ASN A 3 4.91 29.86 16.47
C ASN A 3 5.59 28.62 15.86
N TYR A 4 5.49 28.45 14.54
CA TYR A 4 6.14 27.33 13.83
C TYR A 4 7.68 27.42 13.84
N THR A 5 8.26 28.61 13.64
CA THR A 5 9.72 28.79 13.68
C THR A 5 10.31 28.33 15.02
N ALA A 6 9.67 28.71 16.13
CA ALA A 6 10.11 28.28 17.47
C ALA A 6 9.99 26.77 17.68
N ILE A 7 8.90 26.15 17.15
CA ILE A 7 8.71 24.70 17.21
C ILE A 7 9.77 23.97 16.37
N ARG A 8 10.14 24.52 15.21
CA ARG A 8 11.18 23.97 14.34
C ARG A 8 12.57 24.06 15.00
N GLU A 9 12.94 25.21 15.55
CA GLU A 9 14.20 25.38 16.29
C GLU A 9 14.30 24.39 17.45
N TRP A 10 13.21 24.19 18.21
CA TRP A 10 13.14 23.18 19.27
C TRP A 10 13.36 21.75 18.73
N ALA A 11 12.76 21.40 17.59
CA ALA A 11 12.90 20.08 17.00
C ALA A 11 14.33 19.83 16.51
N ASP A 12 14.94 20.81 15.84
CA ASP A 12 16.31 20.75 15.36
C ASP A 12 17.30 20.55 16.52
N GLU A 13 17.09 21.25 17.65
CA GLU A 13 17.91 21.07 18.88
C GLU A 13 17.77 19.64 19.46
N LYS A 14 16.56 19.08 19.43
CA LYS A 14 16.27 17.74 19.97
C LYS A 14 16.85 16.60 19.13
N THR A 15 17.00 16.81 17.84
CA THR A 15 17.45 15.78 16.87
C THR A 15 18.93 15.90 16.49
N ALA A 16 19.57 17.05 16.78
CA ALA A 16 20.96 17.31 16.42
C ALA A 16 21.96 16.39 17.11
N ASP A 17 23.04 16.06 16.38
CA ASP A 17 24.28 15.46 16.86
C ASP A 17 24.15 14.24 17.80
N LYS A 18 23.24 13.32 17.50
CA LYS A 18 23.05 12.09 18.27
C LYS A 18 23.57 10.87 17.52
N THR A 19 24.28 10.02 18.27
CA THR A 19 24.55 8.66 17.81
C THR A 19 23.27 7.83 17.94
N ARG A 20 22.83 7.20 16.84
CA ARG A 20 21.60 6.41 16.79
C ARG A 20 21.88 5.00 16.28
N ILE A 21 21.27 4.01 16.91
CA ILE A 21 21.14 2.65 16.40
C ILE A 21 19.68 2.48 16.01
N VAL A 22 19.43 2.30 14.71
CA VAL A 22 18.08 2.32 14.13
C VAL A 22 17.68 0.90 13.74
N VAL A 23 16.52 0.46 14.20
CA VAL A 23 15.97 -0.87 13.92
C VAL A 23 14.67 -0.74 13.13
N GLY A 24 14.57 -1.46 12.03
CA GLY A 24 13.34 -1.55 11.22
C GLY A 24 12.24 -2.30 11.98
N LEU A 25 11.26 -1.57 12.53
CA LEU A 25 10.14 -2.10 13.31
C LEU A 25 8.77 -1.68 12.74
N GLY A 26 8.66 -1.60 11.42
CA GLY A 26 7.37 -1.72 10.76
C GLY A 26 6.89 -3.17 10.79
N THR A 27 5.63 -3.43 10.45
CA THR A 27 5.05 -4.80 10.49
C THR A 27 5.90 -5.82 9.71
N CYS A 28 6.49 -5.45 8.57
CA CYS A 28 7.36 -6.34 7.80
C CYS A 28 8.66 -6.69 8.57
N GLY A 29 9.32 -5.69 9.17
CA GLY A 29 10.51 -5.87 9.98
C GLY A 29 10.25 -6.74 11.23
N ILE A 30 9.13 -6.51 11.92
CA ILE A 30 8.70 -7.32 13.07
C ILE A 30 8.48 -8.78 12.64
N ALA A 31 7.77 -9.02 11.52
CA ALA A 31 7.53 -10.35 10.99
C ALA A 31 8.82 -11.08 10.58
N ALA A 32 9.82 -10.35 10.11
CA ALA A 32 11.14 -10.87 9.76
C ALA A 32 12.05 -11.11 10.98
N GLY A 33 11.62 -10.71 12.19
CA GLY A 33 12.37 -10.90 13.43
C GLY A 33 13.01 -9.65 14.02
N GLY A 34 12.61 -8.46 13.60
CA GLY A 34 13.12 -7.16 14.07
C GLY A 34 13.13 -7.00 15.59
N ASN A 35 12.13 -7.53 16.29
CA ASN A 35 12.12 -7.53 17.77
C ASN A 35 13.33 -8.26 18.39
N LYS A 36 13.81 -9.33 17.76
CA LYS A 36 15.03 -10.03 18.22
C LYS A 36 16.28 -9.21 17.95
N ILE A 37 16.27 -8.38 16.91
CA ILE A 37 17.36 -7.45 16.62
C ILE A 37 17.38 -6.33 17.66
N LEU A 38 16.22 -5.77 17.98
CA LEU A 38 16.09 -4.76 19.05
C LEU A 38 16.61 -5.30 20.38
N GLU A 39 16.18 -6.48 20.80
CA GLU A 39 16.68 -7.14 22.02
C GLU A 39 18.21 -7.36 22.00
N ALA A 40 18.77 -7.75 20.83
CA ALA A 40 20.21 -7.91 20.69
C ALA A 40 20.98 -6.59 20.80
N VAL A 41 20.40 -5.48 20.29
CA VAL A 41 20.95 -4.12 20.45
C VAL A 41 20.94 -3.73 21.92
N GLU A 42 19.79 -3.79 22.59
CA GLU A 42 19.62 -3.41 24.00
C GLU A 42 20.55 -4.21 24.93
N ASN A 43 20.66 -5.52 24.74
CA ASN A 43 21.57 -6.37 25.48
C ASN A 43 23.04 -5.98 25.23
N THR A 44 23.41 -5.63 23.98
CA THR A 44 24.78 -5.22 23.66
C THR A 44 25.15 -3.89 24.32
N LEU A 45 24.23 -2.93 24.36
CA LEU A 45 24.40 -1.65 25.03
C LEU A 45 24.51 -1.84 26.55
N THR A 46 23.72 -2.74 27.12
CA THR A 46 23.76 -3.05 28.56
C THR A 46 25.09 -3.73 28.97
N ASP A 47 25.60 -4.62 28.10
CA ASP A 47 26.83 -5.37 28.35
C ASP A 47 28.08 -4.53 28.08
N ASN A 48 27.98 -3.35 27.45
CA ASN A 48 29.14 -2.55 27.02
C ASN A 48 28.91 -1.04 27.17
N ASP A 49 29.28 -0.48 28.30
CA ASP A 49 29.16 0.95 28.62
C ASP A 49 29.93 1.89 27.66
N ALA A 50 30.85 1.35 26.85
CA ALA A 50 31.59 2.15 25.87
C ALA A 50 30.73 2.53 24.64
N ILE A 51 29.60 1.86 24.41
CA ILE A 51 28.70 2.16 23.33
C ILE A 51 27.55 3.02 23.87
N GLN A 52 27.58 4.33 23.54
CA GLN A 52 26.54 5.24 23.92
C GLN A 52 25.78 5.66 22.66
N ALA A 53 24.53 5.21 22.52
CA ALA A 53 23.66 5.50 21.39
C ALA A 53 22.18 5.48 21.80
N ASP A 54 21.37 6.32 21.16
CA ASP A 54 19.92 6.25 21.25
C ASP A 54 19.42 5.10 20.35
N VAL A 55 18.58 4.22 20.90
CA VAL A 55 17.91 3.19 20.09
C VAL A 55 16.64 3.77 19.50
N VAL A 56 16.48 3.65 18.19
CA VAL A 56 15.38 4.24 17.43
C VAL A 56 14.65 3.16 16.65
N SER A 57 13.32 3.16 16.77
CA SER A 57 12.43 2.28 16.00
C SER A 57 11.89 3.04 14.80
N VAL A 58 12.06 2.51 13.59
CA VAL A 58 11.54 3.15 12.38
C VAL A 58 10.52 2.29 11.64
N GLY A 59 9.70 2.92 10.79
CA GLY A 59 8.83 2.21 9.85
C GLY A 59 9.61 1.51 8.74
N CYS A 60 8.89 0.81 7.85
CA CYS A 60 9.49 0.11 6.72
C CYS A 60 10.05 1.09 5.68
N ILE A 61 11.33 0.96 5.32
CA ILE A 61 11.95 1.75 4.25
C ILE A 61 11.52 1.29 2.84
N GLY A 62 10.90 0.12 2.73
CA GLY A 62 10.39 -0.44 1.46
C GLY A 62 11.11 -1.70 0.97
N ILE A 63 12.35 -1.94 1.38
CA ILE A 63 13.18 -3.09 0.95
C ILE A 63 12.85 -4.37 1.75
N CYS A 64 11.58 -4.82 1.68
CA CYS A 64 11.05 -5.88 2.53
C CYS A 64 11.83 -7.21 2.41
N TYR A 65 12.41 -7.50 1.24
CA TYR A 65 13.20 -8.71 1.01
C TYR A 65 14.58 -8.71 1.71
N LYS A 66 14.98 -7.60 2.34
CA LYS A 66 16.22 -7.46 3.12
C LYS A 66 15.98 -7.28 4.62
N GLU A 67 14.74 -7.35 5.08
CA GLU A 67 14.43 -7.30 6.52
C GLU A 67 14.93 -8.57 7.25
N PRO A 68 15.33 -8.50 8.53
CA PRO A 68 15.33 -7.29 9.37
C PRO A 68 16.56 -6.41 9.11
N LEU A 69 16.35 -5.09 9.23
CA LEU A 69 17.36 -4.07 9.01
C LEU A 69 17.90 -3.50 10.31
N LEU A 70 19.19 -3.15 10.28
CA LEU A 70 19.90 -2.41 11.33
C LEU A 70 20.66 -1.27 10.67
N ASP A 71 20.43 -0.03 11.13
CA ASP A 71 21.24 1.09 10.67
C ASP A 71 22.01 1.71 11.86
N ILE A 72 23.16 2.31 11.55
CA ILE A 72 23.99 3.03 12.52
C ILE A 72 24.24 4.44 11.99
N GLU A 73 23.93 5.42 12.81
CA GLU A 73 24.13 6.84 12.54
C GLU A 73 25.05 7.43 13.62
N ILE A 74 26.19 7.96 13.20
CA ILE A 74 27.19 8.60 14.07
C ILE A 74 27.36 10.06 13.58
N PRO A 75 27.34 11.07 14.47
CA PRO A 75 27.56 12.45 14.10
C PRO A 75 28.81 12.65 13.24
N GLY A 76 28.64 13.37 12.13
CA GLY A 76 29.74 13.62 11.17
C GLY A 76 30.06 12.46 10.23
N GLN A 77 29.33 11.35 10.32
CA GLN A 77 29.43 10.22 9.39
C GLN A 77 28.09 9.95 8.71
N PRO A 78 28.07 9.32 7.53
CA PRO A 78 26.82 8.92 6.91
C PRO A 78 26.16 7.77 7.68
N ARG A 79 24.83 7.70 7.64
CA ARG A 79 24.07 6.59 8.19
C ARG A 79 24.32 5.31 7.37
N LEU A 80 24.74 4.24 8.02
CA LEU A 80 25.10 2.96 7.42
C LEU A 80 23.98 1.95 7.65
N SER A 81 23.53 1.25 6.59
CA SER A 81 22.48 0.23 6.64
C SER A 81 23.05 -1.16 6.44
N TYR A 82 22.57 -2.11 7.27
CA TYR A 82 22.94 -3.52 7.25
C TYR A 82 21.68 -4.40 7.19
N GLY A 83 21.70 -5.46 6.35
CA GLY A 83 20.56 -6.38 6.24
C GLY A 83 20.74 -7.53 5.23
N PRO A 84 19.97 -8.61 5.36
CA PRO A 84 19.26 -9.01 6.56
C PRO A 84 20.22 -9.43 7.66
N VAL A 85 19.97 -8.97 8.90
CA VAL A 85 20.84 -9.27 10.03
C VAL A 85 20.21 -10.27 11.01
N THR A 86 21.06 -11.07 11.65
CA THR A 86 20.67 -11.93 12.77
C THR A 86 21.12 -11.31 14.11
N PRO A 87 20.57 -11.72 15.27
CA PRO A 87 21.02 -11.22 16.58
C PRO A 87 22.53 -11.35 16.82
N ARG A 88 23.14 -12.42 16.30
CA ARG A 88 24.60 -12.62 16.38
C ARG A 88 25.36 -11.61 15.52
N GLU A 89 24.92 -11.39 14.30
CA GLU A 89 25.52 -10.42 13.38
C GLU A 89 25.32 -8.99 13.89
N THR A 90 24.17 -8.67 14.50
CA THR A 90 23.92 -7.38 15.17
C THR A 90 25.00 -7.09 16.23
N LYS A 91 25.24 -8.02 17.16
CA LYS A 91 26.29 -7.87 18.18
C LYS A 91 27.67 -7.66 17.56
N GLN A 92 28.00 -8.41 16.51
CA GLN A 92 29.27 -8.28 15.80
C GLN A 92 29.42 -6.93 15.11
N ILE A 93 28.36 -6.45 14.42
CA ILE A 93 28.36 -5.14 13.73
C ILE A 93 28.55 -4.01 14.75
N LEU A 94 27.83 -4.04 15.88
CA LEU A 94 27.98 -3.03 16.93
C LEU A 94 29.38 -3.03 17.52
N GLN A 95 29.97 -4.20 17.78
CA GLN A 95 31.36 -4.32 18.24
C GLN A 95 32.33 -3.73 17.21
N ASN A 96 32.23 -4.14 15.94
CA ASN A 96 33.11 -3.68 14.88
C ASN A 96 33.02 -2.15 14.71
N VAL A 97 31.81 -1.57 14.65
CA VAL A 97 31.64 -0.15 14.39
C VAL A 97 32.07 0.72 15.57
N PHE A 98 31.63 0.38 16.78
CA PHE A 98 31.85 1.27 17.94
C PHE A 98 33.15 1.05 18.68
N ILE A 99 33.76 -0.15 18.60
CA ILE A 99 34.97 -0.49 19.33
C ILE A 99 36.18 -0.62 18.41
N ASP A 100 35.98 -1.35 17.27
CA ASP A 100 37.09 -1.65 16.36
C ASP A 100 37.23 -0.60 15.24
N ASN A 101 36.25 0.30 15.10
CA ASN A 101 36.17 1.33 14.06
C ASN A 101 36.16 0.74 12.62
N GLU A 102 35.52 -0.44 12.47
CA GLU A 102 35.36 -1.16 11.21
C GLU A 102 33.92 -1.12 10.78
N TYR A 103 33.61 -0.41 9.69
CA TYR A 103 32.25 -0.17 9.22
C TYR A 103 31.78 -1.20 8.20
N LYS A 104 32.72 -1.78 7.42
CA LYS A 104 32.37 -2.78 6.41
C LYS A 104 32.10 -4.14 7.03
N HIS A 105 30.97 -4.72 6.69
CA HIS A 105 30.55 -6.07 7.07
C HIS A 105 29.92 -6.77 5.85
N LYS A 106 29.92 -8.11 5.84
CA LYS A 106 29.25 -8.90 4.75
C LYS A 106 27.76 -8.59 4.60
N LYS A 107 27.15 -7.94 5.58
CA LYS A 107 25.74 -7.50 5.59
C LYS A 107 25.57 -6.01 5.30
N SER A 108 26.64 -5.29 5.01
CA SER A 108 26.52 -3.89 4.58
C SER A 108 25.69 -3.82 3.31
N LEU A 109 24.64 -3.03 3.34
CA LEU A 109 23.71 -2.83 2.22
C LEU A 109 24.03 -1.53 1.49
N ALA A 110 23.99 -0.42 2.21
CA ALA A 110 24.14 0.90 1.64
C ALA A 110 24.51 1.96 2.68
N VAL A 111 24.99 3.07 2.18
CA VAL A 111 25.02 4.36 2.85
C VAL A 111 23.69 5.07 2.58
N ILE A 112 23.02 5.52 3.63
CA ILE A 112 21.85 6.40 3.51
C ILE A 112 22.38 7.83 3.31
N GLY A 113 22.48 8.25 2.06
CA GLY A 113 23.06 9.52 1.65
C GLY A 113 23.50 9.51 0.17
N ASP A 114 24.03 10.63 -0.30
CA ASP A 114 24.39 10.81 -1.71
C ASP A 114 25.80 10.31 -2.07
N ASN A 115 26.65 10.11 -1.07
CA ASN A 115 28.05 9.72 -1.26
C ASN A 115 28.30 8.29 -0.82
N HIS A 116 29.28 7.63 -1.42
CA HIS A 116 29.84 6.39 -0.90
C HIS A 116 30.55 6.61 0.45
N PHE A 117 30.58 5.57 1.24
CA PHE A 117 31.40 5.52 2.43
C PHE A 117 32.29 4.28 2.36
N GLU A 118 33.61 4.48 2.27
CA GLU A 118 34.56 3.40 1.96
C GLU A 118 34.16 2.65 0.68
N GLU A 119 33.91 1.33 0.77
CA GLU A 119 33.44 0.49 -0.34
C GLU A 119 31.92 0.22 -0.29
N ILE A 120 31.16 0.91 0.60
CA ILE A 120 29.73 0.74 0.75
C ILE A 120 29.05 1.72 -0.21
N PRO A 121 28.18 1.25 -1.13
CA PRO A 121 27.53 2.11 -2.12
C PRO A 121 26.48 3.03 -1.49
N SER A 122 26.16 4.13 -2.15
CA SER A 122 24.98 4.91 -1.81
C SER A 122 23.70 4.10 -2.04
N TRP A 123 22.68 4.30 -1.20
CA TRP A 123 21.38 3.68 -1.39
C TRP A 123 20.73 4.03 -2.74
N LYS A 124 21.04 5.22 -3.28
CA LYS A 124 20.58 5.65 -4.61
C LYS A 124 21.19 4.84 -5.76
N GLU A 125 22.24 4.07 -5.51
CA GLU A 125 22.85 3.17 -6.49
C GLU A 125 22.29 1.75 -6.43
N ILE A 126 21.54 1.42 -5.37
CA ILE A 126 20.84 0.14 -5.30
C ILE A 126 19.74 0.14 -6.37
N PRO A 127 19.70 -0.84 -7.29
CA PRO A 127 18.69 -0.89 -8.36
C PRO A 127 17.26 -0.75 -7.86
N PHE A 128 16.95 -1.29 -6.69
CA PHE A 128 15.64 -1.16 -6.07
C PHE A 128 15.25 0.30 -5.75
N PHE A 129 16.20 1.15 -5.34
CA PHE A 129 15.92 2.54 -4.97
C PHE A 129 16.20 3.55 -6.08
N ALA A 130 17.18 3.28 -6.94
CA ALA A 130 17.67 4.23 -7.95
C ALA A 130 16.58 4.85 -8.84
N PRO A 131 15.59 4.09 -9.35
CA PRO A 131 14.52 4.63 -10.19
C PRO A 131 13.34 5.22 -9.41
N GLN A 132 13.32 5.13 -8.08
CA GLN A 132 12.21 5.57 -7.25
C GLN A 132 12.25 7.08 -6.95
N GLU A 133 11.09 7.70 -6.94
CA GLU A 133 10.87 9.08 -6.49
C GLU A 133 10.04 9.05 -5.20
N ARG A 134 10.69 9.24 -4.04
CA ARG A 134 10.04 9.06 -2.71
C ARG A 134 9.51 10.38 -2.19
N ARG A 135 8.21 10.61 -2.33
CA ARG A 135 7.46 11.77 -1.81
C ARG A 135 6.54 11.37 -0.65
N VAL A 136 5.76 10.33 -0.84
CA VAL A 136 4.91 9.71 0.19
C VAL A 136 5.76 8.96 1.21
N LEU A 137 6.73 8.19 0.72
CA LEU A 137 7.62 7.38 1.54
C LEU A 137 8.87 8.12 2.02
N ARG A 138 8.95 9.45 1.86
CA ARG A 138 10.14 10.27 2.17
C ARG A 138 10.71 10.05 3.57
N ASN A 139 9.84 9.89 4.56
CA ASN A 139 10.20 9.72 5.97
C ASN A 139 10.19 8.26 6.44
N CYS A 140 9.53 7.35 5.68
CA CYS A 140 9.42 5.95 6.05
C CYS A 140 10.79 5.28 6.07
N GLY A 141 11.18 4.72 7.24
CA GLY A 141 12.49 4.14 7.49
C GLY A 141 13.58 5.15 7.92
N PHE A 142 13.25 6.46 7.97
CA PHE A 142 14.23 7.50 8.31
C PHE A 142 13.97 8.15 9.65
N ILE A 143 12.71 8.43 9.99
CA ILE A 143 12.32 9.09 11.23
C ILE A 143 11.77 8.09 12.25
N ASP A 144 11.85 8.46 13.51
CA ASP A 144 11.13 7.78 14.59
C ASP A 144 9.65 8.25 14.57
N PRO A 145 8.69 7.39 14.17
CA PRO A 145 7.29 7.79 14.06
C PRO A 145 6.63 8.11 15.40
N GLU A 146 7.29 7.77 16.51
CA GLU A 146 6.82 8.04 17.88
C GLU A 146 7.30 9.40 18.41
N LYS A 147 8.24 10.04 17.70
CA LYS A 147 8.83 11.34 18.05
C LYS A 147 8.44 12.42 17.05
N ILE A 148 7.57 13.31 17.48
CA ILE A 148 7.11 14.44 16.65
C ILE A 148 8.26 15.36 16.22
N GLU A 149 9.31 15.49 17.05
CA GLU A 149 10.50 16.27 16.73
C GLU A 149 11.21 15.76 15.49
N ASP A 150 11.30 14.45 15.28
CA ASP A 150 11.91 13.87 14.09
C ASP A 150 11.12 14.26 12.82
N TYR A 151 9.78 14.26 12.87
CA TYR A 151 8.95 14.71 11.76
C TYR A 151 9.12 16.21 11.49
N ILE A 152 9.10 17.04 12.53
CA ILE A 152 9.24 18.51 12.41
C ILE A 152 10.63 18.89 11.89
N ALA A 153 11.71 18.23 12.37
CA ALA A 153 13.08 18.44 11.89
C ALA A 153 13.26 18.06 10.41
N ASN A 154 12.37 17.24 9.85
CA ASN A 154 12.31 16.88 8.44
C ASN A 154 11.21 17.64 7.67
N ASP A 155 11.07 18.94 7.93
CA ASP A 155 10.11 19.87 7.31
C ASP A 155 8.63 19.55 7.60
N GLY A 156 8.34 18.71 8.59
CA GLY A 156 6.99 18.42 9.01
C GLY A 156 6.25 19.66 9.52
N TYR A 157 4.97 19.74 9.24
CA TYR A 157 4.08 20.87 9.54
C TYR A 157 4.45 22.21 8.86
N ALA A 158 5.44 22.23 7.95
CA ALA A 158 5.74 23.40 7.15
C ALA A 158 4.60 23.74 6.19
N GLY A 159 3.97 22.71 5.58
CA GLY A 159 2.79 22.87 4.74
C GLY A 159 1.60 23.45 5.49
N LEU A 160 1.34 22.96 6.71
CA LEU A 160 0.30 23.50 7.58
C LEU A 160 0.58 24.94 7.99
N SER A 161 1.84 25.25 8.34
CA SER A 161 2.25 26.61 8.69
C SER A 161 2.00 27.59 7.54
N ARG A 162 2.41 27.24 6.31
CA ARG A 162 2.14 28.04 5.12
C ARG A 162 0.64 28.19 4.88
N ALA A 163 -0.13 27.12 4.98
CA ALA A 163 -1.57 27.16 4.77
C ALA A 163 -2.28 28.11 5.75
N LEU A 164 -1.94 28.06 7.05
CA LEU A 164 -2.64 28.84 8.08
C LEU A 164 -2.17 30.28 8.21
N LEU A 165 -0.90 30.57 7.88
CA LEU A 165 -0.32 31.90 8.11
C LEU A 165 -0.24 32.74 6.84
N ASP A 166 -0.10 32.11 5.66
CA ASP A 166 0.21 32.81 4.41
C ASP A 166 -0.88 32.63 3.34
N MET A 167 -1.87 31.75 3.54
CA MET A 167 -2.89 31.44 2.52
C MET A 167 -4.31 31.48 3.09
N THR A 168 -5.25 31.83 2.24
CA THR A 168 -6.69 31.67 2.51
C THR A 168 -7.12 30.23 2.20
N PRO A 169 -8.25 29.75 2.76
CA PRO A 169 -8.81 28.42 2.43
C PRO A 169 -8.98 28.20 0.91
N ALA A 170 -9.41 29.21 0.17
CA ALA A 170 -9.59 29.13 -1.29
C ALA A 170 -8.24 28.94 -2.00
N GLU A 171 -7.19 29.66 -1.61
CA GLU A 171 -5.85 29.50 -2.17
C GLU A 171 -5.27 28.11 -1.91
N VAL A 172 -5.56 27.48 -0.76
CA VAL A 172 -5.16 26.10 -0.48
C VAL A 172 -5.87 25.11 -1.40
N ILE A 173 -7.16 25.34 -1.70
CA ILE A 173 -7.90 24.54 -2.69
C ILE A 173 -7.30 24.73 -4.08
N ASP A 174 -7.02 25.95 -4.49
CA ASP A 174 -6.43 26.27 -5.80
C ASP A 174 -5.04 25.66 -5.96
N GLU A 175 -4.20 25.72 -4.93
CA GLU A 175 -2.87 25.07 -4.92
C GLU A 175 -3.00 23.55 -5.12
N THR A 176 -3.97 22.91 -4.44
CA THR A 176 -4.25 21.47 -4.58
C THR A 176 -4.80 21.14 -5.98
N LEU A 177 -5.62 22.00 -6.57
CA LEU A 177 -6.12 21.88 -7.95
C LEU A 177 -4.98 22.00 -8.96
N ASN A 178 -4.13 23.02 -8.82
CA ASN A 178 -3.00 23.30 -9.71
C ASN A 178 -1.94 22.20 -9.67
N ALA A 179 -1.74 21.55 -8.51
CA ALA A 179 -0.91 20.37 -8.38
C ALA A 179 -1.43 19.17 -9.21
N GLY A 180 -2.70 19.16 -9.59
CA GLY A 180 -3.30 18.05 -10.33
C GLY A 180 -3.36 16.75 -9.53
N LEU A 181 -3.35 16.82 -8.19
CA LEU A 181 -3.40 15.64 -7.34
C LEU A 181 -4.73 14.91 -7.51
N ARG A 182 -4.65 13.67 -7.97
CA ARG A 182 -5.79 12.74 -8.04
C ARG A 182 -5.80 11.83 -6.82
N GLY A 183 -6.98 11.42 -6.37
CA GLY A 183 -7.14 10.50 -5.24
C GLY A 183 -6.39 9.19 -5.44
N ARG A 184 -5.57 8.80 -4.46
CA ARG A 184 -4.70 7.61 -4.48
C ARG A 184 -5.39 6.32 -3.99
N GLY A 185 -6.65 6.43 -3.58
CA GLY A 185 -7.43 5.26 -3.15
C GLY A 185 -8.04 4.40 -4.28
N GLY A 186 -7.71 4.68 -5.55
CA GLY A 186 -8.08 3.85 -6.70
C GLY A 186 -8.91 4.53 -7.78
N ALA A 187 -9.92 5.32 -7.42
CA ALA A 187 -10.82 5.96 -8.38
C ALA A 187 -10.21 7.17 -9.11
N GLY A 188 -9.15 7.77 -8.59
CA GLY A 188 -8.44 8.86 -9.23
C GLY A 188 -9.22 10.17 -9.40
N PHE A 189 -10.24 10.45 -8.59
CA PHE A 189 -10.97 11.72 -8.65
C PHE A 189 -10.08 12.88 -8.18
N PRO A 190 -10.05 14.05 -8.85
CA PRO A 190 -9.21 15.18 -8.47
C PRO A 190 -9.51 15.68 -7.04
N ALA A 191 -8.49 15.68 -6.17
CA ALA A 191 -8.65 16.00 -4.75
C ALA A 191 -9.13 17.44 -4.53
N GLY A 192 -8.49 18.42 -5.17
CA GLY A 192 -8.88 19.83 -5.04
C GLY A 192 -10.31 20.12 -5.53
N ARG A 193 -10.78 19.42 -6.60
CA ARG A 193 -12.18 19.54 -7.04
C ARG A 193 -13.16 18.98 -6.01
N LYS A 194 -12.81 17.84 -5.36
CA LYS A 194 -13.63 17.30 -4.25
C LYS A 194 -13.72 18.31 -3.12
N TRP A 195 -12.62 18.97 -2.78
CA TRP A 195 -12.54 19.98 -1.73
C TRP A 195 -13.35 21.23 -2.06
N SER A 196 -13.25 21.75 -3.30
CA SER A 196 -14.06 22.89 -3.75
C SER A 196 -15.55 22.63 -3.61
N ILE A 197 -16.03 21.46 -4.10
CA ILE A 197 -17.45 21.06 -3.97
C ILE A 197 -17.86 20.98 -2.48
N ALA A 198 -17.02 20.45 -1.62
CA ALA A 198 -17.33 20.35 -0.20
C ALA A 198 -17.36 21.72 0.49
N ALA A 199 -16.40 22.62 0.17
CA ALA A 199 -16.35 23.98 0.72
C ALA A 199 -17.63 24.76 0.41
N ASP A 200 -18.10 24.69 -0.86
CA ASP A 200 -19.37 25.32 -1.27
C ASP A 200 -20.57 24.78 -0.47
N ASN A 201 -20.64 23.46 -0.30
CA ASN A 201 -21.72 22.82 0.46
C ASN A 201 -21.64 23.12 1.96
N ILE A 202 -20.44 23.19 2.54
CA ILE A 202 -20.22 23.55 3.95
C ILE A 202 -20.66 25.00 4.19
N HIS A 203 -20.34 25.91 3.29
CA HIS A 203 -20.80 27.30 3.36
C HIS A 203 -22.34 27.38 3.36
N ALA A 204 -22.99 26.72 2.43
CA ALA A 204 -24.45 26.67 2.37
C ALA A 204 -25.10 25.96 3.58
N TYR A 205 -24.42 24.93 4.14
CA TYR A 205 -24.88 24.22 5.34
C TYR A 205 -24.79 25.13 6.58
N LYS A 206 -23.69 25.89 6.72
CA LYS A 206 -23.48 26.84 7.83
C LYS A 206 -24.54 27.95 7.86
N GLU A 207 -24.89 28.48 6.70
CA GLU A 207 -25.97 29.49 6.60
C GLU A 207 -27.33 28.97 7.07
N LYS A 208 -27.61 27.69 6.80
CA LYS A 208 -28.89 27.06 7.18
C LYS A 208 -28.91 26.56 8.64
N ASN A 209 -27.74 26.25 9.20
CA ASN A 209 -27.59 25.61 10.50
C ASN A 209 -26.56 26.34 11.36
N PRO A 210 -26.74 27.64 11.71
CA PRO A 210 -25.74 28.44 12.37
C PRO A 210 -25.37 27.94 13.79
N ASP A 211 -26.26 27.17 14.41
CA ASP A 211 -26.07 26.62 15.78
C ASP A 211 -25.51 25.19 15.76
N SER A 212 -25.08 24.68 14.61
CA SER A 212 -24.49 23.32 14.51
C SER A 212 -23.13 23.24 15.19
N ASP A 213 -22.86 22.13 15.89
CA ASP A 213 -21.56 21.86 16.51
C ASP A 213 -20.44 21.59 15.47
N SER A 214 -20.81 21.25 14.23
CA SER A 214 -19.89 21.06 13.13
C SER A 214 -20.54 21.41 11.79
N PHE A 215 -19.78 22.03 10.92
CA PHE A 215 -20.23 22.41 9.58
C PHE A 215 -19.69 21.50 8.49
N GLY A 216 -18.67 20.67 8.79
CA GLY A 216 -18.06 19.76 7.86
C GLY A 216 -17.15 18.76 8.55
N TYR A 217 -16.89 17.63 7.87
CA TYR A 217 -15.98 16.59 8.34
C TYR A 217 -14.94 16.21 7.28
N VAL A 218 -13.75 15.85 7.77
CA VAL A 218 -12.70 15.23 6.97
C VAL A 218 -12.51 13.79 7.45
N ILE A 219 -12.62 12.81 6.55
CA ILE A 219 -12.36 11.42 6.87
C ILE A 219 -11.14 10.92 6.09
N CYS A 220 -10.16 10.41 6.82
CA CYS A 220 -9.06 9.63 6.27
C CYS A 220 -9.52 8.17 6.14
N ASN A 221 -9.63 7.68 4.90
CA ASN A 221 -9.90 6.29 4.62
C ASN A 221 -8.60 5.50 4.71
N ALA A 222 -8.41 4.80 5.82
CA ALA A 222 -7.31 3.88 6.09
C ALA A 222 -7.80 2.41 6.14
N ASP A 223 -8.92 2.12 5.48
CA ASP A 223 -9.46 0.77 5.29
C ASP A 223 -8.81 0.12 4.05
N GLU A 224 -7.56 -0.30 4.19
CA GLU A 224 -6.78 -0.96 3.14
C GLU A 224 -6.97 -2.48 3.23
N GLY A 225 -7.94 -2.99 2.48
CA GLY A 225 -8.38 -4.39 2.57
C GLY A 225 -7.91 -5.29 1.43
N ASP A 226 -7.27 -4.76 0.40
CA ASP A 226 -6.80 -5.53 -0.76
C ASP A 226 -5.77 -6.58 -0.36
N PRO A 227 -5.91 -7.85 -0.78
CA PRO A 227 -4.89 -8.87 -0.56
C PRO A 227 -3.52 -8.46 -1.14
N GLY A 228 -2.50 -8.44 -0.29
CA GLY A 228 -1.13 -8.04 -0.68
C GLY A 228 -0.85 -6.55 -0.67
N ALA A 229 -1.84 -5.68 -0.43
CA ALA A 229 -1.66 -4.25 -0.29
C ALA A 229 -1.30 -3.85 1.16
N PHE A 230 -0.26 -2.99 1.32
CA PHE A 230 0.20 -2.51 2.62
C PHE A 230 0.82 -1.10 2.55
N MET A 231 0.53 -0.34 1.50
CA MET A 231 1.09 1.00 1.28
C MET A 231 0.63 1.97 2.36
N ASN A 232 -0.68 2.05 2.60
CA ASN A 232 -1.26 2.96 3.59
C ASN A 232 -0.85 2.57 5.00
N ARG A 233 -0.84 1.25 5.32
CA ARG A 233 -0.32 0.74 6.59
C ARG A 233 1.10 1.20 6.85
N SER A 234 1.99 1.06 5.87
CA SER A 234 3.40 1.45 6.02
C SER A 234 3.59 2.93 6.26
N VAL A 235 2.78 3.79 5.63
CA VAL A 235 2.75 5.23 5.88
C VAL A 235 2.29 5.51 7.30
N LEU A 236 1.19 4.90 7.76
CA LEU A 236 0.67 5.11 9.11
C LEU A 236 1.61 4.60 10.20
N GLU A 237 2.37 3.53 9.91
CA GLU A 237 3.40 3.01 10.79
C GLU A 237 4.69 3.84 10.78
N GLY A 238 5.06 4.45 9.66
CA GLY A 238 6.36 5.10 9.46
C GLY A 238 6.34 6.61 9.50
N ASP A 239 5.21 7.25 9.16
CA ASP A 239 5.04 8.70 9.09
C ASP A 239 3.58 9.12 9.35
N PRO A 240 3.04 8.83 10.56
CA PRO A 240 1.64 9.16 10.88
C PRO A 240 1.36 10.67 10.88
N HIS A 241 2.37 11.49 11.21
CA HIS A 241 2.22 12.95 11.29
C HIS A 241 1.93 13.59 9.94
N SER A 242 2.46 13.06 8.83
CA SER A 242 2.18 13.58 7.49
C SER A 242 0.69 13.46 7.12
N VAL A 243 0.03 12.40 7.59
CA VAL A 243 -1.40 12.20 7.38
C VAL A 243 -2.22 13.14 8.26
N ILE A 244 -1.82 13.33 9.52
CA ILE A 244 -2.45 14.26 10.46
C ILE A 244 -2.33 15.70 9.92
N GLU A 245 -1.16 16.10 9.46
CA GLU A 245 -0.93 17.40 8.82
C GLU A 245 -1.82 17.59 7.59
N GLY A 246 -1.84 16.60 6.67
CA GLY A 246 -2.67 16.65 5.47
C GLY A 246 -4.16 16.75 5.77
N MET A 247 -4.66 16.05 6.80
CA MET A 247 -6.04 16.16 7.27
C MET A 247 -6.34 17.55 7.84
N THR A 248 -5.42 18.11 8.60
CA THR A 248 -5.58 19.43 9.22
C THR A 248 -5.63 20.52 8.15
N ILE A 249 -4.76 20.45 7.13
CA ILE A 249 -4.80 21.34 5.95
C ILE A 249 -6.13 21.20 5.20
N ALA A 250 -6.59 19.96 4.97
CA ALA A 250 -7.87 19.70 4.32
C ALA A 250 -9.04 20.29 5.12
N GLY A 251 -9.01 20.15 6.45
CA GLY A 251 -9.98 20.75 7.37
C GLY A 251 -10.04 22.27 7.24
N TYR A 252 -8.87 22.93 7.19
CA TYR A 252 -8.78 24.36 6.98
C TYR A 252 -9.35 24.78 5.61
N ALA A 253 -8.93 24.08 4.55
CA ALA A 253 -9.33 24.39 3.19
C ALA A 253 -10.85 24.37 2.97
N ILE A 254 -11.55 23.40 3.59
CA ILE A 254 -13.01 23.26 3.42
C ILE A 254 -13.84 23.91 4.53
N GLY A 255 -13.21 24.36 5.61
CA GLY A 255 -13.91 24.94 6.77
C GLY A 255 -14.52 23.90 7.71
N ALA A 256 -13.95 22.71 7.79
CA ALA A 256 -14.36 21.65 8.72
C ALA A 256 -13.70 21.83 10.10
N SER A 257 -14.39 21.37 11.16
CA SER A 257 -13.89 21.46 12.55
C SER A 257 -13.41 20.12 13.11
N TYR A 258 -13.78 18.99 12.48
CA TYR A 258 -13.46 17.66 12.96
C TYR A 258 -13.07 16.72 11.84
N GLY A 259 -12.16 15.79 12.17
CA GLY A 259 -11.78 14.69 11.30
C GLY A 259 -11.88 13.33 11.98
N TYR A 260 -11.94 12.28 11.15
CA TYR A 260 -11.86 10.89 11.57
C TYR A 260 -10.83 10.14 10.75
N ILE A 261 -9.94 9.41 11.41
CA ILE A 261 -9.12 8.39 10.74
C ILE A 261 -9.84 7.06 10.94
N TYR A 262 -10.35 6.48 9.85
CA TYR A 262 -10.96 5.16 9.87
C TYR A 262 -9.90 4.12 9.52
N CYS A 263 -9.34 3.46 10.53
CA CYS A 263 -8.25 2.50 10.41
C CYS A 263 -8.75 1.10 10.73
N ARG A 264 -8.29 0.11 9.98
CA ARG A 264 -8.62 -1.30 10.23
C ARG A 264 -8.08 -1.77 11.59
N ALA A 265 -8.88 -2.54 12.33
CA ALA A 265 -8.45 -3.16 13.59
C ALA A 265 -7.28 -4.14 13.42
N GLU A 266 -7.09 -4.67 12.21
CA GLU A 266 -5.97 -5.56 11.86
C GLU A 266 -4.61 -4.84 11.74
N TYR A 267 -4.57 -3.52 11.91
CA TYR A 267 -3.36 -2.70 11.90
C TYR A 267 -2.99 -2.17 13.29
N PRO A 268 -2.72 -3.06 14.29
CA PRO A 268 -2.53 -2.64 15.69
C PRO A 268 -1.38 -1.66 15.86
N LEU A 269 -0.25 -1.87 15.18
CA LEU A 269 0.91 -0.97 15.24
C LEU A 269 0.59 0.42 14.68
N ALA A 270 -0.12 0.49 13.54
CA ALA A 270 -0.55 1.77 12.98
C ALA A 270 -1.52 2.51 13.92
N ILE A 271 -2.44 1.78 14.55
CA ILE A 271 -3.38 2.33 15.54
C ILE A 271 -2.64 2.91 16.75
N GLU A 272 -1.66 2.19 17.28
CA GLU A 272 -0.84 2.63 18.41
C GLU A 272 -0.07 3.92 18.06
N ARG A 273 0.66 3.91 16.93
CA ARG A 273 1.41 5.08 16.46
C ARG A 273 0.53 6.28 16.13
N LEU A 274 -0.65 6.06 15.56
CA LEU A 274 -1.62 7.14 15.32
C LEU A 274 -2.13 7.76 16.63
N LYS A 275 -2.46 6.96 17.65
CA LYS A 275 -2.89 7.47 18.94
C LYS A 275 -1.81 8.38 19.55
N LEU A 276 -0.57 7.90 19.56
CA LEU A 276 0.55 8.67 20.08
C LEU A 276 0.79 9.95 19.26
N ALA A 277 0.78 9.87 17.93
CA ALA A 277 0.99 11.02 17.06
C ALA A 277 -0.09 12.09 17.22
N LEU A 278 -1.36 11.70 17.37
CA LEU A 278 -2.47 12.62 17.64
C LEU A 278 -2.27 13.37 18.97
N ASP A 279 -1.84 12.66 20.02
CA ASP A 279 -1.59 13.27 21.32
C ASP A 279 -0.40 14.23 21.27
N ARG A 280 0.71 13.85 20.61
CA ARG A 280 1.87 14.72 20.40
C ARG A 280 1.55 15.98 19.59
N ALA A 281 0.70 15.84 18.55
CA ALA A 281 0.27 17.00 17.75
C ALA A 281 -0.57 17.99 18.60
N ARG A 282 -1.44 17.48 19.49
CA ARG A 282 -2.21 18.31 20.43
C ARG A 282 -1.30 19.02 21.44
N GLU A 283 -0.32 18.32 22.03
CA GLU A 283 0.66 18.87 22.96
C GLU A 283 1.45 20.05 22.35
N LYS A 284 1.71 20.01 21.04
CA LYS A 284 2.45 21.05 20.31
C LYS A 284 1.55 22.12 19.68
N ASN A 285 0.26 22.12 19.96
CA ASN A 285 -0.71 23.04 19.35
C ASN A 285 -0.73 23.01 17.81
N LEU A 286 -0.50 21.82 17.25
CA LEU A 286 -0.58 21.52 15.83
C LEU A 286 -1.90 20.81 15.47
N LEU A 287 -2.69 20.48 16.51
CA LEU A 287 -4.02 19.92 16.43
C LEU A 287 -4.83 20.41 17.63
N GLY A 288 -6.16 20.52 17.52
CA GLY A 288 -7.05 20.97 18.57
C GLY A 288 -7.50 22.41 18.38
N LYS A 289 -7.40 23.25 19.42
CA LYS A 289 -7.88 24.64 19.42
C LYS A 289 -6.78 25.62 19.04
N ASN A 290 -7.14 26.65 18.26
CA ASN A 290 -6.27 27.78 17.91
C ASN A 290 -4.89 27.34 17.39
N ILE A 291 -4.88 26.44 16.41
CA ILE A 291 -3.68 25.81 15.86
C ILE A 291 -2.67 26.87 15.41
N LEU A 292 -1.41 26.74 15.80
CA LEU A 292 -0.31 27.70 15.57
C LEU A 292 -0.64 29.13 16.04
N GLY A 293 -1.60 29.30 16.95
CA GLY A 293 -2.04 30.60 17.47
C GLY A 293 -3.02 31.35 16.55
N THR A 294 -3.55 30.67 15.53
CA THR A 294 -4.60 31.22 14.63
C THR A 294 -5.99 31.01 15.24
N GLU A 295 -7.04 31.53 14.61
CA GLU A 295 -8.43 31.26 14.98
C GLU A 295 -8.92 29.87 14.56
N PHE A 296 -8.17 29.16 13.72
CA PHE A 296 -8.55 27.85 13.23
C PHE A 296 -8.40 26.79 14.31
N SER A 297 -9.43 25.95 14.40
CA SER A 297 -9.50 24.83 15.34
C SER A 297 -9.97 23.59 14.60
N PHE A 298 -9.23 22.49 14.74
CA PHE A 298 -9.55 21.22 14.11
C PHE A 298 -9.03 20.08 14.96
N ASP A 299 -9.86 19.07 15.23
CA ASP A 299 -9.43 17.89 15.97
C ASP A 299 -9.77 16.60 15.24
N ILE A 300 -8.96 15.57 15.46
CA ILE A 300 -9.05 14.28 14.78
C ILE A 300 -9.32 13.17 15.79
N LYS A 301 -10.30 12.32 15.49
CA LYS A 301 -10.62 11.12 16.25
C LYS A 301 -10.23 9.87 15.44
N LEU A 302 -9.67 8.87 16.13
CA LEU A 302 -9.42 7.57 15.55
C LEU A 302 -10.64 6.67 15.71
N LYS A 303 -11.09 6.04 14.61
CA LYS A 303 -12.14 5.04 14.58
C LYS A 303 -11.58 3.73 14.06
N GLU A 304 -11.66 2.70 14.87
CA GLU A 304 -11.23 1.35 14.51
C GLU A 304 -12.34 0.64 13.74
N GLY A 305 -12.04 0.20 12.51
CA GLY A 305 -12.95 -0.54 11.65
C GLY A 305 -12.88 -2.04 11.93
N ALA A 306 -13.99 -2.76 11.74
CA ALA A 306 -14.08 -4.20 11.99
C ALA A 306 -13.50 -5.09 10.85
N GLY A 307 -12.71 -4.53 9.93
CA GLY A 307 -12.00 -5.27 8.89
C GLY A 307 -12.81 -5.66 7.66
N ALA A 308 -14.00 -5.11 7.46
CA ALA A 308 -14.81 -5.38 6.27
C ALA A 308 -14.32 -4.53 5.08
N PHE A 309 -13.86 -5.17 4.01
CA PHE A 309 -13.38 -4.51 2.78
C PHE A 309 -14.39 -3.52 2.17
N VAL A 310 -15.69 -3.83 2.28
CA VAL A 310 -16.75 -2.94 1.81
C VAL A 310 -16.75 -1.57 2.51
N CYS A 311 -16.17 -1.46 3.72
CA CYS A 311 -16.03 -0.19 4.44
C CYS A 311 -14.97 0.75 3.83
N GLY A 312 -14.20 0.30 2.84
CA GLY A 312 -13.41 1.16 1.95
C GLY A 312 -14.27 2.03 1.02
N GLU A 313 -15.54 1.65 0.76
CA GLU A 313 -16.49 2.48 0.01
C GLU A 313 -17.01 3.63 0.87
N GLU A 314 -17.04 4.85 0.31
CA GLU A 314 -17.27 6.10 1.05
C GLU A 314 -18.53 6.08 1.94
N THR A 315 -19.67 5.60 1.40
CA THR A 315 -20.93 5.61 2.16
C THR A 315 -21.04 4.47 3.17
N ALA A 316 -20.41 3.33 2.90
CA ALA A 316 -20.31 2.22 3.85
C ALA A 316 -19.40 2.59 5.02
N LEU A 317 -18.30 3.31 4.76
CA LEU A 317 -17.40 3.85 5.76
C LEU A 317 -18.15 4.83 6.69
N ILE A 318 -18.90 5.79 6.12
CA ILE A 318 -19.72 6.73 6.90
C ILE A 318 -20.69 5.97 7.81
N ALA A 319 -21.45 5.03 7.27
CA ALA A 319 -22.38 4.20 8.06
C ALA A 319 -21.67 3.49 9.23
N SER A 320 -20.46 2.98 9.00
CA SER A 320 -19.64 2.33 10.04
C SER A 320 -19.16 3.32 11.11
N VAL A 321 -18.77 4.55 10.74
CA VAL A 321 -18.41 5.61 11.70
C VAL A 321 -19.59 5.97 12.57
N GLU A 322 -20.79 6.04 11.99
CA GLU A 322 -22.07 6.30 12.69
C GLU A 322 -22.52 5.16 13.61
N GLY A 323 -21.82 4.01 13.59
CA GLY A 323 -22.18 2.83 14.38
C GLY A 323 -23.25 1.96 13.72
N LEU A 324 -23.56 2.21 12.47
CA LEU A 324 -24.47 1.42 11.65
C LEU A 324 -23.71 0.27 10.94
N ARG A 325 -24.47 -0.64 10.34
CA ARG A 325 -23.86 -1.68 9.48
C ARG A 325 -23.21 -1.03 8.26
N GLY A 326 -21.95 -1.33 7.99
CA GLY A 326 -21.17 -0.83 6.86
C GLY A 326 -21.73 -1.33 5.52
N MET A 327 -22.78 -0.68 5.04
CA MET A 327 -23.44 -0.97 3.77
C MET A 327 -23.51 0.30 2.92
N PRO A 328 -23.17 0.22 1.63
CA PRO A 328 -23.24 1.35 0.72
C PRO A 328 -24.65 1.92 0.60
N MET A 329 -24.73 3.24 0.39
CA MET A 329 -25.98 3.96 0.12
C MET A 329 -26.03 4.42 -1.34
N PRO A 330 -27.25 4.58 -1.92
CA PRO A 330 -27.39 5.21 -3.23
C PRO A 330 -26.86 6.65 -3.23
N ARG A 331 -26.33 7.09 -4.35
CA ARG A 331 -25.91 8.48 -4.60
C ARG A 331 -26.70 9.02 -5.80
N PRO A 332 -27.17 10.28 -5.81
CA PRO A 332 -27.06 11.33 -4.81
C PRO A 332 -27.93 11.10 -3.55
N PRO A 333 -27.66 11.80 -2.38
CA PRO A 333 -26.60 12.82 -2.23
C PRO A 333 -25.20 12.19 -2.18
N TYR A 334 -24.19 12.93 -2.62
CA TYR A 334 -22.79 12.56 -2.44
C TYR A 334 -22.31 12.99 -1.04
N PRO A 335 -21.29 12.33 -0.44
CA PRO A 335 -20.78 12.70 0.88
C PRO A 335 -20.40 14.18 1.03
N ALA A 336 -19.88 14.81 -0.03
CA ALA A 336 -19.58 16.23 -0.04
C ALA A 336 -20.83 17.13 0.07
N GLN A 337 -22.04 16.58 -0.12
CA GLN A 337 -23.33 17.28 0.04
C GLN A 337 -23.98 16.93 1.37
N ALA A 338 -24.07 15.64 1.69
CA ALA A 338 -24.62 15.09 2.91
C ALA A 338 -23.91 13.77 3.25
N GLY A 339 -22.93 13.82 4.13
CA GLY A 339 -22.09 12.71 4.54
C GLY A 339 -22.35 12.29 5.98
N LEU A 340 -21.31 12.31 6.81
CA LEU A 340 -21.36 11.89 8.21
C LEU A 340 -22.40 12.72 8.99
N TRP A 341 -23.41 12.05 9.55
CA TRP A 341 -24.56 12.67 10.23
C TRP A 341 -25.27 13.72 9.38
N GLU A 342 -25.39 13.47 8.09
CA GLU A 342 -25.99 14.36 7.10
C GLU A 342 -25.27 15.71 6.90
N VAL A 343 -24.06 15.86 7.47
CA VAL A 343 -23.20 17.04 7.33
C VAL A 343 -22.24 16.84 6.13
N PRO A 344 -21.95 17.87 5.33
CA PRO A 344 -21.00 17.77 4.22
C PRO A 344 -19.66 17.19 4.68
N THR A 345 -19.15 16.18 3.97
CA THR A 345 -17.99 15.40 4.39
C THR A 345 -17.08 15.10 3.19
N ILE A 346 -15.78 15.31 3.34
CA ILE A 346 -14.79 14.77 2.39
C ILE A 346 -14.18 13.49 2.93
N ILE A 347 -13.93 12.54 2.02
CA ILE A 347 -13.23 11.29 2.31
C ILE A 347 -12.03 11.22 1.37
N ASN A 348 -10.83 11.13 1.92
CA ASN A 348 -9.59 10.96 1.18
C ASN A 348 -8.81 9.76 1.72
N ASN A 349 -8.10 9.07 0.82
CA ASN A 349 -7.20 7.98 1.18
C ASN A 349 -5.95 8.50 1.89
N VAL A 350 -5.27 7.64 2.66
CA VAL A 350 -4.02 7.94 3.41
C VAL A 350 -2.96 8.54 2.50
N GLU A 351 -2.65 7.90 1.38
CA GLU A 351 -1.63 8.39 0.45
C GLU A 351 -2.00 9.75 -0.16
N THR A 352 -3.28 9.98 -0.44
CA THR A 352 -3.76 11.28 -0.91
C THR A 352 -3.47 12.38 0.10
N LEU A 353 -3.77 12.16 1.36
CA LEU A 353 -3.57 13.13 2.43
C LEU A 353 -2.09 13.36 2.74
N ASN A 354 -1.26 12.30 2.69
CA ASN A 354 0.19 12.40 2.88
C ASN A 354 0.88 13.30 1.83
N ASN A 355 0.32 13.40 0.63
CA ASN A 355 0.86 14.26 -0.44
C ASN A 355 0.60 15.76 -0.20
N ILE A 356 -0.44 16.12 0.54
CA ILE A 356 -0.85 17.50 0.75
C ILE A 356 0.23 18.36 1.43
N PRO A 357 0.86 17.92 2.54
CA PRO A 357 1.96 18.67 3.15
C PRO A 357 3.09 19.00 2.19
N VAL A 358 3.46 18.04 1.34
CA VAL A 358 4.53 18.23 0.35
C VAL A 358 4.15 19.27 -0.71
N ILE A 359 2.91 19.21 -1.21
CA ILE A 359 2.38 20.17 -2.17
C ILE A 359 2.38 21.57 -1.57
N LEU A 360 1.88 21.73 -0.35
CA LEU A 360 1.80 23.02 0.31
C LEU A 360 3.19 23.58 0.68
N ALA A 361 4.12 22.72 1.10
CA ALA A 361 5.47 23.16 1.45
C ALA A 361 6.31 23.54 0.23
N LYS A 362 6.22 22.78 -0.88
CA LYS A 362 7.11 22.94 -2.06
C LYS A 362 6.46 23.63 -3.26
N GLY A 363 5.14 23.79 -3.25
CA GLY A 363 4.36 24.40 -4.33
C GLY A 363 3.82 23.38 -5.34
N ALA A 364 2.65 23.74 -5.92
CA ALA A 364 1.94 22.92 -6.90
C ALA A 364 2.75 22.64 -8.16
N GLU A 365 3.51 23.63 -8.66
CA GLU A 365 4.34 23.50 -9.87
C GLU A 365 5.39 22.39 -9.69
N SER A 366 6.15 22.44 -8.59
CA SER A 366 7.17 21.42 -8.27
C SER A 366 6.58 20.01 -8.15
N TRP A 367 5.35 19.91 -7.64
CA TRP A 367 4.64 18.64 -7.62
C TRP A 367 4.25 18.16 -9.02
N ALA A 368 3.72 19.06 -9.85
CA ALA A 368 3.18 18.77 -11.17
C ALA A 368 4.26 18.52 -12.25
N GLU A 369 5.54 18.79 -11.96
CA GLU A 369 6.67 18.42 -12.83
C GLU A 369 6.76 16.90 -13.06
N LYS A 370 6.33 16.10 -12.08
CA LYS A 370 6.36 14.64 -12.13
C LYS A 370 5.02 14.07 -12.59
N GLY A 371 5.08 12.92 -13.26
CA GLY A 371 3.92 12.22 -13.77
C GLY A 371 3.58 12.55 -15.22
N THR A 372 2.45 12.01 -15.69
CA THR A 372 1.95 12.29 -17.05
C THR A 372 1.12 13.58 -17.09
N GLU A 373 0.67 13.99 -18.27
CA GLU A 373 -0.19 15.17 -18.42
C GLU A 373 -1.44 15.13 -17.53
N LYS A 374 -2.09 13.95 -17.41
CA LYS A 374 -3.35 13.76 -16.68
C LYS A 374 -3.21 13.07 -15.33
N SER A 375 -2.08 12.44 -15.09
CA SER A 375 -1.78 11.68 -13.87
C SER A 375 -0.51 12.22 -13.24
N LYS A 376 -0.63 13.29 -12.44
CA LYS A 376 0.50 14.00 -11.83
C LYS A 376 1.03 13.33 -10.57
N GLY A 377 2.34 13.52 -10.33
CA GLY A 377 3.04 13.09 -9.13
C GLY A 377 3.47 11.62 -9.17
N THR A 378 3.57 11.04 -8.00
CA THR A 378 4.01 9.66 -7.76
C THR A 378 2.87 8.76 -7.30
N LYS A 379 3.13 7.45 -7.27
CA LYS A 379 2.24 6.44 -6.71
C LYS A 379 3.03 5.38 -5.96
N THR A 380 2.55 5.02 -4.77
CA THR A 380 3.11 3.90 -4.00
C THR A 380 2.50 2.57 -4.44
N PHE A 381 3.36 1.54 -4.55
CA PHE A 381 2.92 0.17 -4.87
C PHE A 381 3.50 -0.84 -3.89
N ALA A 382 2.67 -1.81 -3.51
CA ALA A 382 3.12 -3.06 -2.91
C ALA A 382 3.48 -4.03 -4.05
N LEU A 383 4.78 -4.14 -4.36
CA LEU A 383 5.31 -5.04 -5.37
C LEU A 383 5.48 -6.42 -4.75
N THR A 384 4.66 -7.38 -5.19
CA THR A 384 4.54 -8.70 -4.59
C THR A 384 4.39 -9.80 -5.66
N GLY A 385 4.33 -11.05 -5.22
CA GLY A 385 4.15 -12.21 -6.10
C GLY A 385 5.48 -12.77 -6.60
N LYS A 386 5.54 -13.11 -7.88
CA LYS A 386 6.68 -13.75 -8.54
C LYS A 386 7.66 -12.71 -9.10
N VAL A 387 8.28 -11.96 -8.21
CA VAL A 387 9.32 -10.97 -8.50
C VAL A 387 10.48 -11.17 -7.54
N GLU A 388 11.72 -10.97 -8.01
CA GLU A 388 12.94 -11.23 -7.22
C GLU A 388 12.98 -10.36 -5.95
N ASN A 389 12.73 -9.05 -6.08
CA ASN A 389 12.77 -8.08 -4.99
C ASN A 389 11.36 -7.61 -4.65
N THR A 390 10.72 -8.26 -3.68
CA THR A 390 9.42 -7.81 -3.17
C THR A 390 9.57 -6.64 -2.21
N GLY A 391 8.63 -5.68 -2.25
CA GLY A 391 8.70 -4.55 -1.34
C GLY A 391 7.67 -3.47 -1.58
N LEU A 392 7.88 -2.35 -0.87
CA LEU A 392 7.10 -1.14 -1.03
C LEU A 392 7.92 -0.15 -1.86
N ILE A 393 7.36 0.26 -2.99
CA ILE A 393 8.01 1.18 -3.93
C ILE A 393 7.17 2.44 -4.14
N GLU A 394 7.81 3.54 -4.49
CA GLU A 394 7.15 4.75 -4.94
C GLU A 394 7.76 5.20 -6.27
N VAL A 395 6.94 5.26 -7.29
CA VAL A 395 7.38 5.58 -8.66
C VAL A 395 6.61 6.74 -9.24
N GLU A 396 7.23 7.45 -10.18
CA GLU A 396 6.57 8.46 -10.97
C GLU A 396 5.45 7.84 -11.81
N LEU A 397 4.27 8.45 -11.81
CA LEU A 397 3.18 8.02 -12.69
C LEU A 397 3.59 8.19 -14.16
N GLY A 398 3.43 7.12 -14.95
CA GLY A 398 3.93 7.06 -16.32
C GLY A 398 5.13 6.14 -16.52
N MET A 399 5.77 5.66 -15.43
CA MET A 399 6.74 4.57 -15.51
C MET A 399 6.09 3.32 -16.08
N SER A 400 6.81 2.53 -16.88
CA SER A 400 6.28 1.31 -17.48
C SER A 400 6.27 0.13 -16.49
N LEU A 401 5.40 -0.85 -16.74
CA LEU A 401 5.43 -2.11 -15.98
C LEU A 401 6.78 -2.81 -16.09
N ARG A 402 7.45 -2.71 -17.26
CA ARG A 402 8.79 -3.29 -17.48
C ARG A 402 9.81 -2.72 -16.51
N GLU A 403 9.90 -1.39 -16.42
CA GLU A 403 10.85 -0.71 -15.52
C GLU A 403 10.58 -1.11 -14.06
N VAL A 404 9.30 -1.14 -13.65
CA VAL A 404 8.94 -1.56 -12.28
C VAL A 404 9.33 -3.00 -11.99
N ILE A 405 9.08 -3.93 -12.92
CA ILE A 405 9.31 -5.36 -12.69
C ILE A 405 10.80 -5.72 -12.78
N TYR A 406 11.51 -5.17 -13.77
CA TYR A 406 12.88 -5.58 -14.05
C TYR A 406 13.92 -4.66 -13.43
N ASP A 407 13.78 -3.34 -13.54
CA ASP A 407 14.79 -2.41 -13.03
C ASP A 407 14.70 -2.24 -11.51
N ILE A 408 13.48 -2.17 -10.96
CA ILE A 408 13.26 -2.10 -9.51
C ILE A 408 13.15 -3.50 -8.91
N GLY A 409 12.24 -4.32 -9.45
CA GLY A 409 11.90 -5.64 -8.93
C GLY A 409 12.96 -6.71 -9.16
N GLY A 410 13.96 -6.47 -10.03
CA GLY A 410 15.02 -7.42 -10.33
C GLY A 410 14.60 -8.56 -11.26
N GLY A 411 13.39 -8.49 -11.83
CA GLY A 411 12.85 -9.50 -12.76
C GLY A 411 12.16 -10.67 -12.08
N ILE A 412 11.98 -11.75 -12.85
CA ILE A 412 11.29 -12.96 -12.40
C ILE A 412 12.31 -13.96 -11.85
N PRO A 413 12.09 -14.53 -10.65
CA PRO A 413 13.04 -15.45 -10.03
C PRO A 413 13.19 -16.77 -10.82
N ASP A 414 14.29 -17.47 -10.58
CA ASP A 414 14.60 -18.80 -11.13
C ASP A 414 14.67 -18.86 -12.66
N GLY A 415 14.89 -17.72 -13.34
CA GLY A 415 14.98 -17.65 -14.80
C GLY A 415 13.66 -17.94 -15.53
N LYS A 416 12.53 -17.85 -14.83
CA LYS A 416 11.19 -18.03 -15.40
C LYS A 416 10.74 -16.82 -16.21
N GLU A 417 9.72 -17.02 -17.03
CA GLU A 417 9.16 -15.96 -17.85
C GLU A 417 8.03 -15.20 -17.12
N PHE A 418 7.99 -13.88 -17.33
CA PHE A 418 6.87 -13.06 -16.88
C PHE A 418 5.61 -13.44 -17.67
N LYS A 419 4.52 -13.70 -16.96
CA LYS A 419 3.22 -14.04 -17.53
C LYS A 419 2.23 -12.90 -17.46
N ALA A 420 2.02 -12.36 -16.25
CA ALA A 420 1.04 -11.31 -16.05
C ALA A 420 1.34 -10.46 -14.81
N ALA A 421 0.78 -9.24 -14.77
CA ALA A 421 0.71 -8.39 -13.61
C ALA A 421 -0.74 -8.08 -13.26
N GLN A 422 -1.15 -8.32 -12.02
CA GLN A 422 -2.42 -7.84 -11.48
C GLN A 422 -2.23 -6.47 -10.87
N THR A 423 -2.95 -5.47 -11.38
CA THR A 423 -3.00 -4.11 -10.80
C THR A 423 -4.37 -3.84 -10.19
N GLY A 424 -4.42 -3.01 -9.16
CA GLY A 424 -5.67 -2.59 -8.52
C GLY A 424 -6.34 -3.63 -7.62
N GLY A 425 -5.59 -4.66 -7.18
CA GLY A 425 -6.09 -5.70 -6.30
C GLY A 425 -7.28 -6.46 -6.89
N PRO A 426 -8.23 -6.93 -6.06
CA PRO A 426 -9.40 -7.71 -6.52
C PRO A 426 -10.38 -6.90 -7.40
N SER A 427 -10.23 -5.59 -7.43
CA SER A 427 -11.04 -4.69 -8.26
C SER A 427 -10.42 -4.36 -9.62
N GLY A 428 -9.16 -4.74 -9.82
CA GLY A 428 -8.42 -4.48 -11.04
C GLY A 428 -8.39 -5.64 -12.03
N GLY A 429 -7.39 -5.65 -12.91
CA GLY A 429 -7.28 -6.65 -13.98
C GLY A 429 -5.89 -7.20 -14.14
N CYS A 430 -5.79 -8.36 -14.79
CA CYS A 430 -4.54 -9.02 -15.15
C CYS A 430 -4.06 -8.50 -16.52
N LEU A 431 -2.85 -7.99 -16.56
CA LEU A 431 -2.20 -7.45 -17.75
C LEU A 431 -1.15 -8.46 -18.25
N PRO A 432 -1.22 -8.91 -19.52
CA PRO A 432 -0.35 -9.95 -20.07
C PRO A 432 1.06 -9.43 -20.40
N ALA A 433 1.99 -10.34 -20.70
CA ALA A 433 3.36 -10.04 -21.09
C ALA A 433 3.47 -9.07 -22.29
N SER A 434 2.52 -9.12 -23.22
CA SER A 434 2.44 -8.18 -24.34
C SER A 434 2.21 -6.72 -23.95
N MET A 435 1.89 -6.45 -22.68
CA MET A 435 1.65 -5.12 -22.11
C MET A 435 2.75 -4.67 -21.12
N LEU A 436 3.91 -5.30 -21.13
CA LEU A 436 5.04 -4.90 -20.27
C LEU A 436 5.45 -3.43 -20.44
N ASP A 437 5.29 -2.88 -21.64
CA ASP A 437 5.63 -1.47 -21.94
C ASP A 437 4.46 -0.50 -21.70
N LEU A 438 3.35 -0.99 -21.11
CA LEU A 438 2.22 -0.14 -20.70
C LEU A 438 2.67 0.77 -19.55
N THR A 439 2.36 2.08 -19.68
CA THR A 439 2.60 3.04 -18.61
C THR A 439 1.62 2.83 -17.45
N ILE A 440 2.14 2.97 -16.23
CA ILE A 440 1.32 2.89 -15.01
C ILE A 440 0.74 4.28 -14.75
N ASP A 441 -0.41 4.56 -15.37
CA ASP A 441 -1.22 5.75 -15.13
C ASP A 441 -2.73 5.41 -15.19
N TYR A 442 -3.59 6.32 -14.74
CA TYR A 442 -5.03 6.05 -14.64
C TYR A 442 -5.68 5.75 -16.00
N GLU A 443 -5.26 6.46 -17.03
CA GLU A 443 -5.82 6.37 -18.37
C GLU A 443 -5.39 5.08 -19.09
N ALA A 444 -4.09 4.76 -19.03
CA ALA A 444 -3.52 3.60 -19.69
C ALA A 444 -4.06 2.30 -19.07
N LEU A 445 -4.11 2.21 -17.74
CA LEU A 445 -4.65 1.05 -17.03
C LEU A 445 -6.14 0.86 -17.31
N ALA A 446 -6.94 1.95 -17.30
CA ALA A 446 -8.37 1.88 -17.62
C ALA A 446 -8.60 1.39 -19.06
N LYS A 447 -7.83 1.86 -20.04
CA LYS A 447 -7.90 1.42 -21.44
C LYS A 447 -7.55 -0.06 -21.60
N ALA A 448 -6.64 -0.58 -20.78
CA ALA A 448 -6.29 -2.00 -20.77
C ALA A 448 -7.36 -2.90 -20.12
N GLY A 449 -8.35 -2.32 -19.45
CA GLY A 449 -9.41 -3.04 -18.72
C GLY A 449 -9.06 -3.31 -17.25
N SER A 450 -8.02 -2.64 -16.73
CA SER A 450 -7.65 -2.68 -15.32
C SER A 450 -7.92 -1.34 -14.64
N ILE A 451 -7.48 -1.18 -13.40
CA ILE A 451 -7.53 0.08 -12.65
C ILE A 451 -6.22 0.27 -11.87
N MET A 452 -5.96 1.51 -11.47
CA MET A 452 -4.85 1.82 -10.57
C MET A 452 -5.01 1.15 -9.20
N GLY A 453 -6.22 1.17 -8.66
CA GLY A 453 -6.50 0.71 -7.31
C GLY A 453 -5.74 1.51 -6.25
N SER A 454 -5.62 0.93 -5.07
CA SER A 454 -4.84 1.52 -3.97
C SER A 454 -3.32 1.38 -4.16
N GLY A 455 -2.85 0.47 -5.03
CA GLY A 455 -1.43 0.25 -5.34
C GLY A 455 -0.97 -1.20 -5.13
N GLY A 456 -1.88 -2.16 -5.01
CA GLY A 456 -1.50 -3.57 -5.07
C GLY A 456 -0.99 -3.92 -6.48
N LEU A 457 0.21 -4.51 -6.57
CA LEU A 457 0.83 -4.96 -7.81
C LEU A 457 1.41 -6.36 -7.59
N VAL A 458 0.69 -7.36 -8.15
CA VAL A 458 1.04 -8.77 -8.00
C VAL A 458 1.59 -9.31 -9.30
N ILE A 459 2.84 -9.75 -9.29
CA ILE A 459 3.55 -10.30 -10.45
C ILE A 459 3.37 -11.81 -10.50
N MET A 460 3.17 -12.34 -11.71
CA MET A 460 2.91 -13.75 -11.99
C MET A 460 3.83 -14.25 -13.09
N ASP A 461 4.36 -15.45 -12.89
CA ASP A 461 5.21 -16.19 -13.84
C ASP A 461 4.41 -17.23 -14.64
N GLU A 462 5.08 -17.92 -15.54
CA GLU A 462 4.51 -18.98 -16.39
C GLU A 462 3.87 -20.13 -15.61
N THR A 463 4.25 -20.34 -14.35
CA THR A 463 3.67 -21.40 -13.49
C THR A 463 2.36 -20.99 -12.83
N THR A 464 1.85 -19.80 -13.09
CA THR A 464 0.61 -19.29 -12.53
C THR A 464 -0.58 -19.60 -13.43
N CYS A 465 -1.62 -20.24 -12.93
CA CYS A 465 -2.86 -20.50 -13.65
C CYS A 465 -3.78 -19.27 -13.60
N MET A 466 -4.10 -18.70 -14.76
CA MET A 466 -4.90 -17.47 -14.82
C MET A 466 -6.38 -17.70 -14.50
N VAL A 467 -6.89 -18.92 -14.71
CA VAL A 467 -8.26 -19.31 -14.29
C VAL A 467 -8.36 -19.37 -12.77
N ASP A 468 -7.34 -19.93 -12.11
CA ASP A 468 -7.29 -19.99 -10.64
C ASP A 468 -7.07 -18.60 -10.01
N VAL A 469 -6.29 -17.73 -10.64
CA VAL A 469 -6.13 -16.32 -10.24
C VAL A 469 -7.47 -15.59 -10.27
N ALA A 470 -8.25 -15.73 -11.35
CA ALA A 470 -9.59 -15.15 -11.43
C ALA A 470 -10.52 -15.70 -10.33
N ARG A 471 -10.46 -17.01 -10.07
CA ARG A 471 -11.20 -17.68 -8.99
C ARG A 471 -10.79 -17.14 -7.62
N TYR A 472 -9.49 -16.96 -7.37
CA TYR A 472 -8.95 -16.44 -6.12
C TYR A 472 -9.48 -15.03 -5.81
N PHE A 473 -9.34 -14.09 -6.74
CA PHE A 473 -9.83 -12.72 -6.53
C PHE A 473 -11.35 -12.66 -6.40
N LEU A 474 -12.06 -13.48 -7.15
CA LEU A 474 -13.52 -13.53 -7.05
C LEU A 474 -13.99 -14.19 -5.75
N THR A 475 -13.24 -15.16 -5.21
CA THR A 475 -13.50 -15.73 -3.87
C THR A 475 -13.44 -14.64 -2.80
N PHE A 476 -12.40 -13.81 -2.86
CA PHE A 476 -12.26 -12.67 -1.94
C PHE A 476 -13.43 -11.68 -2.08
N THR A 477 -13.71 -11.21 -3.28
CA THR A 477 -14.79 -10.22 -3.48
C THR A 477 -16.17 -10.76 -3.14
N GLN A 478 -16.41 -12.05 -3.34
CA GLN A 478 -17.66 -12.71 -2.96
C GLN A 478 -17.80 -12.80 -1.43
N SER A 479 -16.73 -13.14 -0.72
CA SER A 479 -16.74 -13.21 0.76
C SER A 479 -16.91 -11.83 1.40
N GLU A 480 -16.37 -10.78 0.77
CA GLU A 480 -16.44 -9.39 1.23
C GLU A 480 -17.72 -8.65 0.80
N SER A 481 -18.60 -9.30 0.04
CA SER A 481 -19.89 -8.70 -0.35
C SER A 481 -20.76 -8.42 0.87
N CYS A 482 -21.21 -7.15 1.03
CA CYS A 482 -22.14 -6.80 2.12
C CYS A 482 -23.54 -7.45 1.97
N GLY A 483 -23.83 -8.07 0.80
CA GLY A 483 -25.07 -8.77 0.52
C GLY A 483 -26.28 -7.86 0.20
N LYS A 484 -26.12 -6.53 0.13
CA LYS A 484 -27.23 -5.60 -0.05
C LYS A 484 -27.87 -5.72 -1.43
N CYS A 485 -27.10 -5.65 -2.51
CA CYS A 485 -27.65 -5.74 -3.87
C CYS A 485 -27.54 -7.16 -4.45
N VAL A 486 -28.59 -7.58 -5.16
CA VAL A 486 -28.70 -8.94 -5.74
C VAL A 486 -27.59 -9.24 -6.76
N PRO A 487 -27.24 -8.32 -7.69
CA PRO A 487 -26.22 -8.59 -8.69
C PRO A 487 -24.86 -8.95 -8.06
N CYS A 488 -24.42 -8.20 -7.06
CA CYS A 488 -23.18 -8.52 -6.32
C CYS A 488 -23.35 -9.83 -5.55
N ARG A 489 -24.35 -9.94 -4.66
CA ARG A 489 -24.51 -11.10 -3.76
C ARG A 489 -24.63 -12.44 -4.48
N LEU A 490 -25.49 -12.52 -5.50
CA LEU A 490 -25.77 -13.76 -6.22
C LEU A 490 -24.91 -13.91 -7.48
N GLY A 491 -24.64 -12.80 -8.17
CA GLY A 491 -23.88 -12.82 -9.43
C GLY A 491 -22.42 -13.22 -9.20
N THR A 492 -21.73 -12.62 -8.20
CA THR A 492 -20.35 -13.00 -7.89
C THR A 492 -20.26 -14.46 -7.43
N LYS A 493 -21.24 -14.94 -6.64
CA LYS A 493 -21.33 -16.35 -6.25
C LYS A 493 -21.48 -17.26 -7.47
N ARG A 494 -22.34 -16.91 -8.40
CA ARG A 494 -22.57 -17.70 -9.61
C ARG A 494 -21.32 -17.77 -10.50
N MET A 495 -20.64 -16.64 -10.69
CA MET A 495 -19.36 -16.64 -11.42
C MET A 495 -18.30 -17.49 -10.72
N LEU A 496 -18.23 -17.43 -9.38
CA LEU A 496 -17.30 -18.25 -8.59
C LEU A 496 -17.59 -19.75 -8.71
N GLU A 497 -18.85 -20.16 -8.72
CA GLU A 497 -19.26 -21.55 -8.96
C GLU A 497 -18.81 -22.02 -10.35
N ILE A 498 -18.88 -21.18 -11.37
CA ILE A 498 -18.41 -21.50 -12.72
C ILE A 498 -16.89 -21.67 -12.75
N LEU A 499 -16.12 -20.71 -12.22
CA LEU A 499 -14.67 -20.82 -12.16
C LEU A 499 -14.19 -22.03 -11.34
N THR A 500 -14.88 -22.32 -10.25
CA THR A 500 -14.57 -23.48 -9.40
C THR A 500 -14.75 -24.79 -10.19
N ARG A 501 -15.85 -24.96 -10.90
CA ARG A 501 -16.05 -26.19 -11.69
C ARG A 501 -15.07 -26.31 -12.86
N ILE A 502 -14.63 -25.18 -13.46
CA ILE A 502 -13.60 -25.19 -14.50
C ILE A 502 -12.26 -25.68 -13.91
N THR A 503 -11.84 -25.14 -12.77
CA THR A 503 -10.58 -25.55 -12.10
C THR A 503 -10.65 -26.96 -11.52
N GLU A 504 -11.86 -27.51 -11.31
CA GLU A 504 -12.10 -28.90 -10.88
C GLU A 504 -12.25 -29.91 -12.05
N GLY A 505 -12.03 -29.47 -13.30
CA GLY A 505 -12.19 -30.34 -14.46
C GLY A 505 -13.64 -30.71 -14.83
N LYS A 506 -14.61 -29.92 -14.33
CA LYS A 506 -16.04 -30.10 -14.56
C LYS A 506 -16.65 -28.99 -15.41
N GLY A 507 -15.78 -28.13 -15.97
CA GLY A 507 -16.18 -27.01 -16.83
C GLY A 507 -16.79 -27.46 -18.14
N LYS A 508 -17.64 -26.61 -18.73
CA LYS A 508 -18.26 -26.78 -20.02
C LYS A 508 -17.93 -25.60 -20.91
N ILE A 509 -17.87 -25.78 -22.21
CA ILE A 509 -17.50 -24.71 -23.13
C ILE A 509 -18.48 -23.52 -23.05
N GLU A 510 -19.77 -23.77 -22.75
CA GLU A 510 -20.79 -22.77 -22.54
C GLU A 510 -20.53 -21.88 -21.31
N ASP A 511 -19.69 -22.34 -20.38
CA ASP A 511 -19.32 -21.60 -19.19
C ASP A 511 -18.56 -20.31 -19.50
N ILE A 512 -17.77 -20.31 -20.58
CA ILE A 512 -17.06 -19.13 -21.04
C ILE A 512 -18.06 -18.05 -21.47
N ALA A 513 -19.02 -18.40 -22.33
CA ALA A 513 -20.05 -17.48 -22.79
C ALA A 513 -20.90 -16.97 -21.60
N LEU A 514 -21.22 -17.84 -20.64
CA LEU A 514 -21.98 -17.48 -19.45
C LEU A 514 -21.21 -16.50 -18.54
N LEU A 515 -19.89 -16.64 -18.38
CA LEU A 515 -19.07 -15.66 -17.67
C LEU A 515 -19.06 -14.31 -18.38
N GLU A 516 -18.94 -14.30 -19.72
CA GLU A 516 -18.94 -13.09 -20.55
C GLU A 516 -20.30 -12.37 -20.49
N GLU A 517 -21.42 -13.07 -20.29
CA GLU A 517 -22.76 -12.50 -20.11
C GLU A 517 -23.00 -11.97 -18.68
N LEU A 518 -22.62 -12.76 -17.67
CA LEU A 518 -22.83 -12.41 -16.27
C LEU A 518 -21.98 -11.21 -15.82
N ALA A 519 -20.74 -11.12 -16.27
CA ALA A 519 -19.81 -10.12 -15.80
C ALA A 519 -20.28 -8.67 -16.07
N PRO A 520 -20.70 -8.27 -17.29
CA PRO A 520 -21.27 -6.96 -17.54
C PRO A 520 -22.56 -6.72 -16.74
N SER A 521 -23.43 -7.73 -16.63
CA SER A 521 -24.68 -7.62 -15.86
C SER A 521 -24.42 -7.31 -14.38
N ILE A 522 -23.42 -7.93 -13.77
CA ILE A 522 -23.03 -7.66 -12.38
C ILE A 522 -22.43 -6.25 -12.26
N ARG A 523 -21.52 -5.90 -13.16
CA ARG A 523 -20.86 -4.60 -13.18
C ARG A 523 -21.86 -3.45 -13.27
N ASP A 524 -22.77 -3.51 -14.22
CA ASP A 524 -23.63 -2.39 -14.60
C ASP A 524 -24.85 -2.24 -13.66
N SER A 525 -25.21 -3.30 -12.92
CA SER A 525 -26.36 -3.29 -11.99
C SER A 525 -26.01 -3.33 -10.50
N SER A 526 -24.71 -3.42 -10.15
CA SER A 526 -24.27 -3.38 -8.74
C SER A 526 -24.30 -1.96 -8.19
N LEU A 527 -24.64 -1.84 -6.90
CA LEU A 527 -24.82 -0.56 -6.21
C LEU A 527 -23.50 0.21 -6.00
N CYS A 528 -22.42 -0.47 -5.69
CA CYS A 528 -21.13 0.14 -5.32
C CYS A 528 -19.95 -0.45 -6.09
N GLY A 529 -18.78 0.20 -5.94
CA GLY A 529 -17.53 -0.17 -6.62
C GLY A 529 -17.12 -1.62 -6.43
N LEU A 530 -17.37 -2.25 -5.26
CA LEU A 530 -17.03 -3.65 -5.02
C LEU A 530 -17.71 -4.57 -6.06
N GLY A 531 -19.02 -4.50 -6.20
CA GLY A 531 -19.73 -5.33 -7.18
C GLY A 531 -19.48 -4.90 -8.62
N GLN A 532 -19.27 -3.59 -8.87
CA GLN A 532 -18.99 -3.06 -10.20
C GLN A 532 -17.63 -3.50 -10.73
N SER A 533 -16.65 -3.73 -9.85
CA SER A 533 -15.29 -4.12 -10.22
C SER A 533 -14.99 -5.61 -10.03
N ALA A 534 -15.76 -6.32 -9.22
CA ALA A 534 -15.58 -7.76 -8.98
C ALA A 534 -15.40 -8.64 -10.24
N PRO A 535 -16.07 -8.34 -11.38
CA PRO A 535 -15.87 -9.08 -12.61
C PRO A 535 -14.55 -8.80 -13.36
N ASN A 536 -13.84 -7.71 -13.05
CA ASN A 536 -12.66 -7.28 -13.82
C ASN A 536 -11.55 -8.34 -13.94
N PRO A 537 -11.14 -9.04 -12.87
CA PRO A 537 -10.15 -10.12 -12.98
C PRO A 537 -10.61 -11.23 -13.94
N VAL A 538 -11.89 -11.58 -13.90
CA VAL A 538 -12.47 -12.61 -14.79
C VAL A 538 -12.49 -12.14 -16.24
N LEU A 539 -12.96 -10.91 -16.50
CA LEU A 539 -13.00 -10.34 -17.85
C LEU A 539 -11.62 -10.19 -18.48
N THR A 540 -10.63 -9.75 -17.70
CA THR A 540 -9.27 -9.58 -18.23
C THR A 540 -8.57 -10.92 -18.45
N THR A 541 -8.75 -11.91 -17.58
CA THR A 541 -8.20 -13.24 -17.79
C THR A 541 -8.88 -13.95 -18.98
N LEU A 542 -10.18 -13.83 -19.15
CA LEU A 542 -10.86 -14.31 -20.37
C LEU A 542 -10.38 -13.60 -21.65
N LYS A 543 -10.14 -12.30 -21.58
CA LYS A 543 -9.68 -11.51 -22.73
C LYS A 543 -8.26 -11.88 -23.19
N TYR A 544 -7.34 -12.09 -22.25
CA TYR A 544 -5.93 -12.22 -22.54
C TYR A 544 -5.38 -13.64 -22.41
N PHE A 545 -6.09 -14.55 -21.75
CA PHE A 545 -5.69 -15.93 -21.46
C PHE A 545 -6.83 -16.92 -21.71
N ARG A 546 -7.61 -16.68 -22.77
CA ARG A 546 -8.77 -17.52 -23.12
C ARG A 546 -8.37 -18.96 -23.39
N ASP A 547 -7.20 -19.16 -23.98
CA ASP A 547 -6.58 -20.45 -24.26
C ASP A 547 -6.43 -21.32 -23.01
N GLU A 548 -6.12 -20.72 -21.85
CA GLU A 548 -6.08 -21.48 -20.60
C GLU A 548 -7.46 -21.98 -20.16
N TYR A 549 -8.51 -21.18 -20.33
CA TYR A 549 -9.89 -21.62 -20.05
C TYR A 549 -10.30 -22.78 -20.96
N GLU A 550 -9.98 -22.66 -22.26
CA GLU A 550 -10.26 -23.70 -23.25
C GLU A 550 -9.48 -24.99 -22.93
N ALA A 551 -8.20 -24.91 -22.59
CA ALA A 551 -7.39 -26.07 -22.18
C ALA A 551 -7.97 -26.78 -20.94
N HIS A 552 -8.42 -26.03 -19.92
CA HIS A 552 -9.06 -26.60 -18.75
C HIS A 552 -10.35 -27.35 -19.09
N ILE A 553 -11.12 -26.85 -20.04
CA ILE A 553 -12.45 -27.37 -20.39
C ILE A 553 -12.38 -28.48 -21.46
N LEU A 554 -11.64 -28.23 -22.56
CA LEU A 554 -11.62 -29.11 -23.71
C LEU A 554 -10.58 -30.22 -23.58
N ASP A 555 -9.40 -29.86 -23.08
CA ASP A 555 -8.26 -30.80 -22.97
C ASP A 555 -8.17 -31.46 -21.60
N GLY A 556 -8.97 -31.00 -20.60
CA GLY A 556 -8.89 -31.48 -19.23
C GLY A 556 -7.50 -31.26 -18.61
N HIS A 557 -6.80 -30.20 -19.02
CA HIS A 557 -5.42 -29.92 -18.67
C HIS A 557 -5.24 -28.50 -18.15
N CYS A 558 -4.47 -28.34 -17.06
CA CYS A 558 -4.04 -27.04 -16.57
C CYS A 558 -2.64 -26.71 -17.10
N PRO A 559 -2.44 -25.76 -18.04
CA PRO A 559 -1.13 -25.46 -18.61
C PRO A 559 -0.08 -25.07 -17.58
N ALA A 560 -0.49 -24.44 -16.48
CA ALA A 560 0.39 -24.04 -15.38
C ALA A 560 0.60 -25.15 -14.32
N GLY A 561 -0.07 -26.30 -14.44
CA GLY A 561 0.05 -27.41 -13.49
C GLY A 561 -0.44 -27.10 -12.06
N GLN A 562 -1.32 -26.11 -11.86
CA GLN A 562 -1.78 -25.68 -10.53
C GLN A 562 -3.11 -26.32 -10.10
N CYS A 563 -3.99 -26.62 -11.04
CA CYS A 563 -5.32 -27.16 -10.76
C CYS A 563 -5.23 -28.67 -10.50
N LYS A 564 -5.23 -29.09 -9.25
CA LYS A 564 -5.00 -30.48 -8.83
C LYS A 564 -5.88 -31.51 -9.54
N ALA A 565 -7.12 -31.17 -9.85
CA ALA A 565 -8.05 -32.05 -10.54
C ALA A 565 -7.71 -32.25 -12.03
N LEU A 566 -6.80 -31.41 -12.59
CA LEU A 566 -6.37 -31.41 -13.99
C LEU A 566 -4.88 -31.77 -14.14
N ILE A 567 -4.27 -32.30 -13.08
CA ILE A 567 -2.89 -32.80 -13.13
C ILE A 567 -2.95 -34.29 -13.44
N THR A 568 -2.35 -34.69 -14.55
CA THR A 568 -2.16 -36.09 -14.89
C THR A 568 -0.72 -36.46 -14.59
N TYR A 569 -0.53 -37.46 -13.76
CA TYR A 569 0.79 -38.01 -13.47
C TYR A 569 1.07 -39.13 -14.48
N THR A 570 2.23 -39.08 -15.13
CA THR A 570 2.68 -40.09 -16.07
C THR A 570 4.08 -40.56 -15.70
N ILE A 571 4.40 -41.79 -16.00
CA ILE A 571 5.79 -42.29 -15.97
C ILE A 571 6.26 -42.34 -17.41
N ASP A 572 7.36 -41.62 -17.70
CA ASP A 572 7.97 -41.67 -19.02
C ASP A 572 8.52 -43.07 -19.29
N GLU A 573 8.06 -43.68 -20.38
CA GLU A 573 8.44 -45.04 -20.74
C GLU A 573 9.91 -45.13 -21.11
N VAL A 574 10.49 -44.05 -21.68
CA VAL A 574 11.89 -44.01 -22.12
C VAL A 574 12.83 -43.83 -20.92
N ASP A 575 12.44 -43.01 -19.95
CA ASP A 575 13.27 -42.67 -18.79
C ASP A 575 13.07 -43.66 -17.62
N CYS A 576 12.07 -44.50 -17.69
CA CYS A 576 11.79 -45.49 -16.64
C CYS A 576 12.82 -46.60 -16.59
N THR A 577 13.71 -46.58 -15.62
CA THR A 577 14.74 -47.62 -15.38
C THR A 577 14.25 -48.83 -14.62
N GLY A 578 12.98 -48.85 -14.19
CA GLY A 578 12.43 -49.88 -13.32
C GLY A 578 13.05 -49.92 -11.93
N CYS A 579 13.49 -48.78 -11.39
CA CYS A 579 14.18 -48.68 -10.10
C CYS A 579 13.26 -48.89 -8.88
N THR A 580 11.94 -48.91 -9.06
CA THR A 580 10.88 -49.09 -8.03
C THR A 580 10.72 -47.92 -7.05
N LEU A 581 11.53 -46.86 -7.13
CA LEU A 581 11.47 -45.73 -6.19
C LEU A 581 10.12 -45.01 -6.23
N CYS A 582 9.53 -44.83 -7.40
CA CYS A 582 8.23 -44.21 -7.56
C CYS A 582 7.11 -45.00 -6.88
N ALA A 583 7.09 -46.34 -7.01
CA ALA A 583 6.11 -47.19 -6.36
C ALA A 583 6.26 -47.20 -4.84
N ILE A 584 7.51 -47.25 -4.33
CA ILE A 584 7.81 -47.19 -2.89
C ILE A 584 7.40 -45.84 -2.28
N SER A 585 7.57 -44.75 -3.05
CA SER A 585 7.26 -43.39 -2.60
C SER A 585 5.82 -42.95 -2.83
N CYS A 586 4.99 -43.79 -3.49
CA CYS A 586 3.60 -43.47 -3.78
C CYS A 586 2.75 -43.58 -2.50
N PRO A 587 2.17 -42.46 -1.98
CA PRO A 587 1.43 -42.50 -0.72
C PRO A 587 0.04 -43.16 -0.83
N VAL A 588 -0.39 -43.51 -2.04
CA VAL A 588 -1.72 -44.07 -2.36
C VAL A 588 -1.63 -45.41 -3.10
N ASP A 589 -0.42 -45.98 -3.23
CA ASP A 589 -0.16 -47.28 -3.90
C ASP A 589 -0.69 -47.34 -5.35
N ALA A 590 -0.72 -46.18 -6.05
CA ALA A 590 -1.26 -46.09 -7.42
C ALA A 590 -0.27 -46.55 -8.48
N ILE A 591 1.00 -46.83 -8.14
CA ILE A 591 2.05 -47.17 -9.11
C ILE A 591 2.36 -48.66 -9.01
N SER A 592 2.20 -49.35 -10.13
CA SER A 592 2.50 -50.79 -10.27
C SER A 592 3.71 -51.01 -11.18
N GLY A 593 4.49 -52.03 -10.92
CA GLY A 593 5.66 -52.42 -11.70
C GLY A 593 6.65 -53.24 -10.87
N THR A 594 7.42 -54.07 -11.51
CA THR A 594 8.48 -54.84 -10.87
C THR A 594 9.86 -54.29 -11.19
N LYS A 595 10.87 -54.69 -10.42
CA LYS A 595 12.25 -54.21 -10.58
C LYS A 595 12.77 -54.53 -11.96
N LYS A 596 13.30 -53.51 -12.64
CA LYS A 596 13.80 -53.53 -14.04
C LYS A 596 12.70 -53.59 -15.11
N GLU A 597 11.46 -53.39 -14.78
CA GLU A 597 10.35 -53.29 -15.74
C GLU A 597 9.74 -51.89 -15.68
N LEU A 598 9.03 -51.51 -16.76
CA LEU A 598 8.29 -50.28 -16.81
C LEU A 598 7.26 -50.19 -15.68
N HIS A 599 7.25 -49.07 -14.96
CA HIS A 599 6.20 -48.79 -13.96
C HIS A 599 5.04 -48.06 -14.59
N ILE A 600 3.83 -48.30 -14.15
CA ILE A 600 2.59 -47.71 -14.67
C ILE A 600 1.81 -47.13 -13.49
N ILE A 601 1.20 -45.95 -13.69
CA ILE A 601 0.27 -45.33 -12.72
C ILE A 601 -1.13 -45.78 -13.01
#